data_6eb0c3a25dad54b48b5ecb43cae1401f
#
_entry.id   6eb0c3a25dad54b48b5ecb43cae1401f
#
_cell.length_a   1.000
_cell.length_b   1.000
_cell.length_c   1.000
_cell.angle_alpha   90.00
_cell.angle_beta   90.00
_cell.angle_gamma   90.00
#
_symmetry.space_group_name_H-M   'P 1'
#
loop_
_entity.id
_entity.type
_entity.pdbx_description
1 polymer ?
#
loop_
_entity_poly.entity_id
_entity_poly.type
_entity_poly.pdbx_seq_one_letter_code
_entity_poly.pdbx_strand_id
1 'polypeptide(L)'
;MWIFCNWGSKKMTAEVLPSTTRSAGSTSHMSSSSRRTSKSDHSPRGSSFVSSSVAASGSNNTNSYNNDSWKSSVSSHSSLSSLRDSLPENPHLYDFKEIFTATNKFLSDKYSSTSSSTAWRCVIRGDDVIVIQRKFRRPIDAAELRDRLLVICRSHHSSLTKLRGASMSGGYIYLVYDYVKGANLADCLKNPKNPNFTILSDWMSRIQIAADIAQGLDYIHNSTGLEKKFIHNHIKSTSIIVTESSSLNAKICHFGTAELCGETDSSLEPDSSKSSSRFVKFEGTRGYMSPEFQSTGVATHKSDVYAFGVVLLEILSGEEPLKYRQENGNYVRVSLIEKTREAVDSGGVRRWMDRRLKDSYPEEVAEKLARLGMECLDEDPEKRPDMNWVAGRISKLYLESQSWTEKMGSLPSDFSVSMAPR
;
A
#
# COMPACT_ATOMS: atom_id res chain seq x y z
N MET A 1 -6.72 -31.13 8.21
CA MET A 1 -5.43 -31.45 8.80
C MET A 1 -4.38 -30.70 8.00
N TRP A 2 -4.08 -29.46 8.42
CA TRP A 2 -3.19 -28.51 7.73
C TRP A 2 -1.83 -28.58 8.39
N ILE A 3 -0.83 -29.03 7.66
CA ILE A 3 0.56 -29.11 8.17
C ILE A 3 1.25 -27.81 7.83
N PHE A 4 1.59 -27.05 8.86
CA PHE A 4 2.37 -25.81 8.79
C PHE A 4 3.82 -26.12 8.39
N CYS A 5 4.32 -25.48 7.36
CA CYS A 5 5.75 -25.38 7.11
C CYS A 5 6.30 -24.14 7.81
N ASN A 6 7.07 -24.42 8.85
CA ASN A 6 7.86 -23.46 9.60
C ASN A 6 9.09 -23.05 8.75
N TRP A 7 9.07 -21.88 8.14
CA TRP A 7 10.25 -21.32 7.50
C TRP A 7 10.91 -20.35 8.47
N GLY A 8 11.91 -20.87 9.17
CA GLY A 8 12.77 -20.09 10.05
C GLY A 8 13.58 -19.07 9.24
N SER A 9 13.18 -17.82 9.35
CA SER A 9 13.99 -16.69 8.88
C SER A 9 15.20 -16.55 9.79
N LYS A 10 16.36 -17.00 9.33
CA LYS A 10 17.65 -16.72 9.98
C LYS A 10 17.85 -15.19 9.98
N LYS A 11 18.00 -14.64 11.18
CA LYS A 11 18.49 -13.29 11.41
C LYS A 11 19.88 -13.16 10.80
N MET A 12 20.05 -12.30 9.82
CA MET A 12 21.35 -11.78 9.44
C MET A 12 21.35 -10.27 9.71
N THR A 13 22.14 -9.86 10.65
CA THR A 13 22.53 -8.46 10.83
C THR A 13 23.48 -8.09 9.71
N ALA A 14 23.13 -7.08 8.92
CA ALA A 14 24.04 -6.52 7.95
C ALA A 14 25.04 -5.62 8.70
N GLU A 15 26.30 -6.04 8.79
CA GLU A 15 27.41 -5.16 9.15
C GLU A 15 27.78 -4.36 7.89
N VAL A 16 27.66 -3.04 7.99
CA VAL A 16 28.21 -2.13 6.99
C VAL A 16 29.66 -1.86 7.36
N LEU A 17 30.59 -2.31 6.55
CA LEU A 17 32.01 -1.96 6.63
C LEU A 17 32.19 -0.48 6.27
N PRO A 18 33.02 0.28 7.03
CA PRO A 18 33.30 1.65 6.70
C PRO A 18 34.22 1.72 5.48
N SER A 19 33.85 2.48 4.48
CA SER A 19 34.70 2.83 3.34
C SER A 19 35.79 3.83 3.80
N THR A 20 37.03 3.39 3.77
CA THR A 20 38.20 4.24 3.96
C THR A 20 38.42 5.09 2.71
N THR A 21 38.13 6.37 2.78
CA THR A 21 38.64 7.37 1.83
C THR A 21 39.95 7.96 2.35
N ARG A 22 41.03 7.73 1.62
CA ARG A 22 42.33 8.39 1.80
C ARG A 22 42.19 9.85 1.36
N SER A 23 42.54 10.76 2.28
CA SER A 23 42.77 12.16 2.02
C SER A 23 44.12 12.36 1.32
N ALA A 24 44.15 13.14 0.24
CA ALA A 24 45.32 13.79 -0.25
C ALA A 24 45.06 15.31 -0.20
N GLY A 25 45.90 16.01 0.57
CA GLY A 25 45.80 17.44 0.73
C GLY A 25 46.53 18.21 -0.37
N SER A 26 46.13 19.45 -0.55
CA SER A 26 47.03 20.61 -0.83
C SER A 26 46.21 21.91 -0.80
N THR A 27 46.51 22.68 0.17
CA THR A 27 46.92 24.08 0.29
C THR A 27 46.39 25.17 -0.64
N SER A 28 45.86 26.21 0.03
CA SER A 28 46.01 27.68 -0.13
C SER A 28 45.27 28.37 -1.28
N HIS A 29 44.48 29.39 -1.09
CA HIS A 29 44.82 30.78 -0.70
C HIS A 29 43.56 31.64 -0.51
N MET A 30 43.74 32.62 0.38
CA MET A 30 42.92 33.76 0.80
C MET A 30 42.47 34.70 -0.35
N SER A 31 41.33 35.37 -0.13
CA SER A 31 41.14 36.84 -0.06
C SER A 31 39.63 37.14 -0.09
N SER A 32 39.03 37.65 0.90
CA SER A 32 38.79 38.98 1.47
C SER A 32 37.89 39.90 0.60
N SER A 33 36.95 40.51 1.35
CA SER A 33 36.27 41.80 1.18
C SER A 33 35.06 41.83 0.23
N SER A 34 33.99 42.51 0.49
CA SER A 34 33.50 43.45 1.50
C SER A 34 32.11 43.94 1.06
N ARG A 35 31.24 44.11 2.03
CA ARG A 35 30.13 45.08 2.17
C ARG A 35 29.63 45.87 0.95
N ARG A 36 28.30 45.92 0.79
CA ARG A 36 27.52 47.13 1.08
C ARG A 36 26.02 46.94 0.94
N THR A 37 25.35 47.50 1.90
CA THR A 37 23.96 47.87 2.13
C THR A 37 23.35 48.78 1.06
N SER A 38 22.03 48.66 0.78
CA SER A 38 21.14 49.82 0.77
C SER A 38 19.65 49.43 0.82
N LYS A 39 18.96 50.16 1.67
CA LYS A 39 17.50 50.24 1.89
C LYS A 39 16.82 51.01 0.76
N SER A 40 15.49 50.76 0.58
CA SER A 40 14.40 51.76 0.55
C SER A 40 13.09 51.07 0.20
N ASP A 41 12.17 51.02 1.12
CA ASP A 41 10.87 51.68 1.27
C ASP A 41 10.15 52.08 -0.04
N HIS A 42 8.89 51.56 -0.18
CA HIS A 42 7.68 52.35 -0.37
C HIS A 42 6.44 51.44 -0.61
N SER A 43 5.52 51.45 0.33
CA SER A 43 4.09 51.34 0.09
C SER A 43 3.53 52.76 -0.17
N PRO A 44 2.35 53.02 -0.75
CA PRO A 44 1.09 52.69 -0.15
C PRO A 44 -0.18 52.56 -1.07
N ARG A 45 -1.30 52.18 -0.41
CA ARG A 45 -2.73 52.50 -0.67
C ARG A 45 -3.38 51.90 -1.94
N GLY A 46 -4.47 51.18 -1.90
CA GLY A 46 -5.71 51.29 -1.10
C GLY A 46 -6.86 51.71 -2.00
N SER A 47 -7.86 50.82 -2.24
CA SER A 47 -9.23 51.30 -2.47
C SER A 47 -10.21 50.13 -2.30
N SER A 48 -11.05 50.32 -1.32
CA SER A 48 -12.33 49.70 -1.05
C SER A 48 -13.36 49.99 -2.13
N PHE A 49 -14.21 49.03 -2.49
CA PHE A 49 -15.56 49.34 -2.93
C PHE A 49 -16.59 48.45 -2.26
N VAL A 50 -17.62 49.11 -1.85
CA VAL A 50 -18.71 48.77 -0.93
C VAL A 50 -19.88 48.18 -1.72
N SER A 51 -20.61 47.32 -1.01
CA SER A 51 -21.99 46.83 -1.16
C SER A 51 -22.97 47.65 -1.99
N SER A 52 -23.89 46.96 -2.65
CA SER A 52 -25.31 47.37 -2.56
C SER A 52 -26.25 46.20 -2.87
N SER A 53 -27.07 45.93 -1.88
CA SER A 53 -28.33 45.20 -1.91
C SER A 53 -29.41 45.96 -2.66
N VAL A 54 -30.20 45.26 -3.47
CA VAL A 54 -31.57 45.77 -3.82
C VAL A 54 -32.54 44.59 -3.75
N ALA A 55 -33.51 44.76 -2.86
CA ALA A 55 -34.74 43.98 -2.79
C ALA A 55 -35.79 44.63 -3.71
N ALA A 56 -36.58 43.82 -4.38
CA ALA A 56 -37.90 44.26 -4.88
C ALA A 56 -38.90 43.10 -4.86
N SER A 57 -39.97 43.39 -4.18
CA SER A 57 -41.21 42.66 -3.96
C SER A 57 -42.21 42.81 -5.11
N GLY A 58 -43.18 41.88 -5.19
CA GLY A 58 -44.47 42.08 -5.85
C GLY A 58 -44.90 40.89 -6.70
N SER A 59 -45.80 40.16 -6.38
CA SER A 59 -47.22 39.99 -6.04
C SER A 59 -47.97 39.23 -7.14
N ASN A 60 -48.65 38.17 -6.71
CA ASN A 60 -49.92 37.59 -7.14
C ASN A 60 -50.23 37.33 -8.61
N ASN A 61 -50.51 36.06 -8.95
CA ASN A 61 -51.91 35.68 -9.26
C ASN A 61 -52.12 34.15 -9.30
N THR A 62 -53.23 33.81 -8.74
CA THR A 62 -53.98 32.55 -8.66
C THR A 62 -54.17 31.86 -10.01
N ASN A 63 -54.06 30.53 -10.03
CA ASN A 63 -55.08 29.66 -10.59
C ASN A 63 -55.00 28.23 -10.04
N SER A 64 -56.10 27.82 -9.47
CA SER A 64 -56.50 26.55 -8.94
C SER A 64 -56.64 25.50 -10.06
N TYR A 65 -56.01 24.34 -9.91
CA TYR A 65 -56.58 23.07 -10.32
C TYR A 65 -56.22 22.00 -9.29
N ASN A 66 -57.25 21.47 -8.65
CA ASN A 66 -57.22 20.28 -7.82
C ASN A 66 -56.67 19.09 -8.59
N ASN A 67 -55.72 18.35 -7.97
CA ASN A 67 -55.79 16.91 -8.06
C ASN A 67 -55.25 16.31 -6.78
N ASP A 68 -56.14 15.68 -6.04
CA ASP A 68 -55.89 14.93 -4.83
C ASP A 68 -55.06 13.69 -5.12
N SER A 69 -54.40 13.24 -4.07
CA SER A 69 -53.84 11.88 -3.91
C SER A 69 -52.34 11.74 -4.14
N TRP A 70 -51.58 12.17 -3.16
CA TRP A 70 -50.35 11.51 -2.67
C TRP A 70 -50.02 12.05 -1.25
N LYS A 71 -50.92 11.77 -0.31
CA LYS A 71 -50.56 11.75 1.11
C LYS A 71 -49.89 10.41 1.40
N SER A 72 -48.65 10.22 1.03
CA SER A 72 -47.81 9.25 1.71
C SER A 72 -47.03 9.96 2.81
N SER A 73 -47.23 9.49 3.98
CA SER A 73 -46.64 9.84 5.24
C SER A 73 -45.14 10.11 5.14
N VAL A 74 -44.78 11.39 5.14
CA VAL A 74 -43.41 11.82 5.43
C VAL A 74 -43.28 12.01 6.92
N SER A 75 -43.04 10.93 7.63
CA SER A 75 -42.49 10.98 8.98
C SER A 75 -41.30 10.02 9.03
N SER A 76 -40.20 10.52 8.61
CA SER A 76 -38.88 10.16 9.13
C SER A 76 -37.84 11.02 8.42
N HIS A 77 -37.77 12.28 8.80
CA HIS A 77 -36.47 12.93 8.85
C HIS A 77 -35.67 12.29 10.00
N SER A 78 -35.36 10.99 9.87
CA SER A 78 -34.12 10.51 10.47
C SER A 78 -33.03 11.26 9.73
N SER A 79 -32.55 12.33 10.35
CA SER A 79 -31.56 13.19 9.76
C SER A 79 -30.37 12.30 9.37
N LEU A 80 -29.74 12.58 8.23
CA LEU A 80 -28.50 11.90 7.83
C LEU A 80 -27.45 11.90 8.94
N SER A 81 -27.56 12.82 9.93
CA SER A 81 -26.79 12.82 11.17
C SER A 81 -27.11 11.63 12.07
N SER A 82 -28.39 11.22 12.25
CA SER A 82 -28.71 10.05 13.07
C SER A 82 -28.31 8.72 12.42
N LEU A 83 -28.29 8.67 11.09
CA LEU A 83 -27.70 7.56 10.34
C LEU A 83 -26.16 7.55 10.44
N ARG A 84 -25.53 8.70 10.47
CA ARG A 84 -24.09 8.83 10.75
C ARG A 84 -23.76 8.39 12.19
N ASP A 85 -24.58 8.74 13.15
CA ASP A 85 -24.40 8.38 14.55
C ASP A 85 -24.65 6.88 14.83
N SER A 86 -25.42 6.20 13.94
CA SER A 86 -25.68 4.76 14.02
C SER A 86 -24.64 3.90 13.30
N LEU A 87 -23.80 4.49 12.45
CA LEU A 87 -22.66 3.79 11.88
C LEU A 87 -21.58 3.67 12.96
N PRO A 88 -20.97 2.49 13.17
CA PRO A 88 -19.90 2.31 14.15
C PRO A 88 -18.61 2.97 13.64
N GLU A 89 -18.60 4.32 13.60
CA GLU A 89 -17.46 5.13 13.16
C GLU A 89 -16.42 5.34 14.26
N ASN A 90 -16.72 4.93 15.48
CA ASN A 90 -15.77 5.06 16.58
C ASN A 90 -14.87 3.83 16.65
N PRO A 91 -13.54 4.02 16.66
CA PRO A 91 -12.62 2.91 16.86
C PRO A 91 -12.89 2.23 18.20
N HIS A 92 -12.87 0.90 18.20
CA HIS A 92 -12.99 0.15 19.45
C HIS A 92 -11.63 0.13 20.14
N LEU A 93 -11.58 0.68 21.36
CA LEU A 93 -10.53 0.35 22.29
C LEU A 93 -10.94 -0.95 23.00
N TYR A 94 -10.30 -2.04 22.61
CA TYR A 94 -10.57 -3.35 23.19
C TYR A 94 -9.87 -3.50 24.54
N ASP A 95 -10.54 -4.11 25.51
CA ASP A 95 -9.85 -4.55 26.72
C ASP A 95 -8.87 -5.69 26.36
N PHE A 96 -7.67 -5.63 26.90
CA PHE A 96 -6.66 -6.68 26.69
C PHE A 96 -7.19 -8.06 27.11
N LYS A 97 -7.99 -8.14 28.19
CA LYS A 97 -8.59 -9.38 28.65
C LYS A 97 -9.53 -9.99 27.60
N GLU A 98 -10.23 -9.16 26.85
CA GLU A 98 -11.11 -9.59 25.75
C GLU A 98 -10.30 -10.26 24.63
N ILE A 99 -9.21 -9.63 24.17
CA ILE A 99 -8.27 -10.19 23.18
C ILE A 99 -7.61 -11.47 23.71
N PHE A 100 -7.13 -11.44 24.94
CA PHE A 100 -6.49 -12.58 25.58
C PHE A 100 -7.42 -13.80 25.66
N THR A 101 -8.71 -13.59 25.94
CA THR A 101 -9.72 -14.64 25.97
C THR A 101 -10.04 -15.15 24.57
N ALA A 102 -10.28 -14.25 23.61
CA ALA A 102 -10.62 -14.61 22.24
C ALA A 102 -9.51 -15.40 21.52
N THR A 103 -8.25 -15.12 21.87
CA THR A 103 -7.08 -15.84 21.31
C THR A 103 -6.69 -17.10 22.13
N ASN A 104 -7.55 -17.53 23.06
CA ASN A 104 -7.24 -18.62 23.98
C ASN A 104 -5.87 -18.43 24.66
N LYS A 105 -5.67 -17.27 25.29
CA LYS A 105 -4.41 -16.88 25.96
C LYS A 105 -3.20 -16.89 24.99
N PHE A 106 -3.42 -16.57 23.72
CA PHE A 106 -2.44 -16.66 22.63
C PHE A 106 -1.91 -18.07 22.34
N LEU A 107 -2.64 -19.09 22.78
CA LEU A 107 -2.34 -20.51 22.56
C LEU A 107 -3.02 -21.07 21.30
N SER A 108 -4.00 -20.35 20.73
CA SER A 108 -4.64 -20.73 19.46
C SER A 108 -3.61 -20.83 18.35
N ASP A 109 -3.96 -21.57 17.30
CA ASP A 109 -3.15 -21.65 16.09
C ASP A 109 -2.89 -20.26 15.51
N LYS A 110 -1.64 -19.99 15.20
CA LYS A 110 -1.24 -18.72 14.62
C LYS A 110 -1.71 -18.64 13.17
N TYR A 111 -2.45 -17.59 12.86
CA TYR A 111 -2.82 -17.28 11.47
C TYR A 111 -1.58 -16.95 10.63
N SER A 112 -0.67 -16.12 11.19
CA SER A 112 0.64 -15.85 10.62
C SER A 112 1.66 -15.48 11.70
N SER A 113 2.95 -15.69 11.42
CA SER A 113 4.02 -15.30 12.33
C SER A 113 5.24 -14.86 11.54
N THR A 114 5.77 -13.70 11.88
CA THR A 114 7.00 -13.13 11.33
C THR A 114 7.97 -12.77 12.45
N SER A 115 9.13 -12.22 12.13
CA SER A 115 10.08 -11.75 13.16
C SER A 115 9.54 -10.60 14.02
N SER A 116 8.61 -9.80 13.48
CA SER A 116 8.11 -8.57 14.11
C SER A 116 6.64 -8.62 14.51
N SER A 117 5.88 -9.59 14.02
CA SER A 117 4.45 -9.67 14.29
C SER A 117 3.97 -11.11 14.39
N THR A 118 2.95 -11.32 15.22
CA THR A 118 2.20 -12.57 15.28
C THR A 118 0.72 -12.25 15.14
N ALA A 119 -0.02 -13.05 14.37
CA ALA A 119 -1.43 -12.84 14.14
C ALA A 119 -2.24 -14.11 14.48
N TRP A 120 -3.45 -13.88 14.98
CA TRP A 120 -4.43 -14.92 15.29
C TRP A 120 -5.76 -14.57 14.65
N ARG A 121 -6.44 -15.57 14.10
CA ARG A 121 -7.84 -15.45 13.71
C ARG A 121 -8.70 -15.87 14.88
N CYS A 122 -9.66 -15.04 15.25
CA CYS A 122 -10.58 -15.30 16.35
C CYS A 122 -11.91 -14.57 16.15
N VAL A 123 -12.86 -14.84 17.02
CA VAL A 123 -14.14 -14.12 17.04
C VAL A 123 -14.15 -13.20 18.25
N ILE A 124 -14.39 -11.90 18.00
CA ILE A 124 -14.53 -10.88 19.05
C ILE A 124 -15.89 -10.19 18.84
N ARG A 125 -16.74 -10.19 19.87
CA ARG A 125 -18.09 -9.58 19.83
C ARG A 125 -18.98 -10.09 18.69
N GLY A 126 -18.77 -11.34 18.25
CA GLY A 126 -19.50 -11.95 17.14
C GLY A 126 -18.90 -11.74 15.75
N ASP A 127 -17.86 -10.92 15.64
CA ASP A 127 -17.15 -10.66 14.40
C ASP A 127 -15.92 -11.55 14.22
N ASP A 128 -15.73 -12.06 13.00
CA ASP A 128 -14.53 -12.82 12.60
C ASP A 128 -13.40 -11.83 12.29
N VAL A 129 -12.34 -11.88 13.08
CA VAL A 129 -11.27 -10.88 13.03
C VAL A 129 -9.89 -11.52 13.04
N ILE A 130 -8.91 -10.73 12.59
CA ILE A 130 -7.50 -11.00 12.75
C ILE A 130 -6.92 -10.04 13.80
N VAL A 131 -6.40 -10.59 14.86
CA VAL A 131 -5.65 -9.85 15.89
C VAL A 131 -4.17 -9.94 15.57
N ILE A 132 -3.51 -8.78 15.40
CA ILE A 132 -2.09 -8.69 15.09
C ILE A 132 -1.36 -8.06 16.27
N GLN A 133 -0.44 -8.80 16.87
CA GLN A 133 0.46 -8.32 17.91
C GLN A 133 1.71 -7.70 17.27
N ARG A 134 2.04 -6.47 17.66
CA ARG A 134 3.30 -5.80 17.30
C ARG A 134 3.90 -5.08 18.50
N LYS A 135 5.22 -4.91 18.46
CA LYS A 135 5.94 -4.13 19.45
C LYS A 135 5.93 -2.65 19.07
N PHE A 136 5.69 -1.76 20.01
CA PHE A 136 5.87 -0.33 19.79
C PHE A 136 7.34 -0.01 19.51
N ARG A 137 7.59 0.89 18.58
CA ARG A 137 8.91 1.49 18.36
C ARG A 137 9.15 2.68 19.29
N ARG A 138 8.08 3.40 19.65
CA ARG A 138 8.09 4.41 20.69
C ARG A 138 6.87 4.22 21.61
N PRO A 139 6.96 4.66 22.86
CA PRO A 139 5.80 4.71 23.73
C PRO A 139 4.72 5.64 23.14
N ILE A 140 3.48 5.23 23.21
CA ILE A 140 2.30 5.99 22.85
C ILE A 140 1.33 5.91 24.04
N ASP A 141 0.72 7.01 24.39
CA ASP A 141 -0.30 7.00 25.44
C ASP A 141 -1.69 6.65 24.87
N ALA A 142 -2.67 6.43 25.78
CA ALA A 142 -4.01 6.01 25.37
C ALA A 142 -4.78 7.11 24.62
N ALA A 143 -4.52 8.38 24.88
CA ALA A 143 -5.15 9.50 24.21
C ALA A 143 -4.63 9.62 22.78
N GLU A 144 -3.31 9.62 22.61
CA GLU A 144 -2.67 9.64 21.31
C GLU A 144 -3.08 8.42 20.45
N LEU A 145 -3.13 7.22 21.05
CA LEU A 145 -3.62 6.04 20.34
C LEU A 145 -5.06 6.21 19.86
N ARG A 146 -5.94 6.75 20.71
CA ARG A 146 -7.35 7.00 20.36
C ARG A 146 -7.46 7.95 19.17
N ASP A 147 -6.72 9.06 19.19
CA ASP A 147 -6.76 10.08 18.14
C ASP A 147 -6.27 9.51 16.79
N ARG A 148 -5.17 8.76 16.82
CA ARG A 148 -4.66 8.07 15.60
C ARG A 148 -5.64 7.00 15.11
N LEU A 149 -6.24 6.22 15.99
CA LEU A 149 -7.23 5.22 15.62
C LEU A 149 -8.49 5.86 15.01
N LEU A 150 -8.98 6.98 15.58
CA LEU A 150 -10.13 7.70 15.03
C LEU A 150 -9.93 8.06 13.57
N VAL A 151 -8.74 8.52 13.23
CA VAL A 151 -8.37 8.89 11.88
C VAL A 151 -8.33 7.66 10.96
N ILE A 152 -7.61 6.61 11.36
CA ILE A 152 -7.40 5.42 10.53
C ILE A 152 -8.70 4.62 10.36
N CYS A 153 -9.49 4.44 11.42
CA CYS A 153 -10.73 3.67 11.37
C CYS A 153 -11.84 4.34 10.55
N ARG A 154 -11.76 5.66 10.33
CA ARG A 154 -12.68 6.39 9.43
C ARG A 154 -12.32 6.25 7.96
N SER A 155 -11.12 5.80 7.66
CA SER A 155 -10.67 5.61 6.29
C SER A 155 -11.24 4.31 5.73
N HIS A 156 -12.02 4.41 4.64
CA HIS A 156 -12.67 3.28 4.00
C HIS A 156 -12.36 3.25 2.51
N HIS A 157 -11.83 2.13 2.04
CA HIS A 157 -11.64 1.85 0.62
C HIS A 157 -11.89 0.35 0.34
N SER A 158 -12.46 0.04 -0.82
CA SER A 158 -12.77 -1.34 -1.22
C SER A 158 -11.54 -2.26 -1.23
N SER A 159 -10.38 -1.71 -1.57
CA SER A 159 -9.10 -2.43 -1.64
C SER A 159 -8.28 -2.37 -0.34
N LEU A 160 -8.88 -2.00 0.80
CA LEU A 160 -8.23 -2.06 2.11
C LEU A 160 -8.96 -3.02 3.05
N THR A 161 -8.21 -3.67 3.93
CA THR A 161 -8.80 -4.36 5.09
C THR A 161 -9.12 -3.34 6.17
N LYS A 162 -10.32 -3.41 6.73
CA LYS A 162 -10.77 -2.46 7.74
C LYS A 162 -10.10 -2.72 9.09
N LEU A 163 -9.51 -1.69 9.68
CA LEU A 163 -9.10 -1.69 11.08
C LEU A 163 -10.32 -1.39 11.95
N ARG A 164 -10.65 -2.26 12.91
CA ARG A 164 -11.77 -2.08 13.85
C ARG A 164 -11.35 -1.34 15.10
N GLY A 165 -10.10 -1.50 15.51
CA GLY A 165 -9.58 -0.89 16.72
C GLY A 165 -8.32 -1.56 17.21
N ALA A 166 -7.95 -1.26 18.46
CA ALA A 166 -6.73 -1.77 19.06
C ALA A 166 -6.84 -1.95 20.58
N SER A 167 -5.85 -2.66 21.13
CA SER A 167 -5.57 -2.74 22.55
C SER A 167 -4.08 -2.58 22.80
N MET A 168 -3.70 -2.20 24.02
CA MET A 168 -2.30 -2.08 24.44
C MET A 168 -2.04 -2.90 25.69
N SER A 169 -0.94 -3.63 25.73
CA SER A 169 -0.48 -4.32 26.93
C SER A 169 1.00 -4.69 26.85
N GLY A 170 1.75 -4.46 27.91
CA GLY A 170 3.13 -4.96 28.05
C GLY A 170 4.11 -4.46 26.98
N GLY A 171 3.95 -3.23 26.47
CA GLY A 171 4.80 -2.68 25.39
C GLY A 171 4.45 -3.20 23.99
N TYR A 172 3.31 -3.87 23.86
CA TYR A 172 2.75 -4.34 22.59
C TYR A 172 1.43 -3.66 22.30
N ILE A 173 1.18 -3.45 21.01
CA ILE A 173 -0.13 -3.11 20.45
C ILE A 173 -0.74 -4.35 19.81
N TYR A 174 -2.05 -4.51 19.98
CA TYR A 174 -2.87 -5.55 19.39
C TYR A 174 -3.87 -4.88 18.47
N LEU A 175 -3.65 -4.98 17.16
CA LEU A 175 -4.49 -4.38 16.13
C LEU A 175 -5.54 -5.39 15.69
N VAL A 176 -6.81 -4.97 15.65
CA VAL A 176 -7.94 -5.84 15.29
C VAL A 176 -8.47 -5.44 13.92
N TYR A 177 -8.24 -6.30 12.92
CA TYR A 177 -8.70 -6.13 11.54
C TYR A 177 -9.83 -7.09 11.20
N ASP A 178 -10.68 -6.72 10.26
CA ASP A 178 -11.63 -7.67 9.67
C ASP A 178 -10.89 -8.86 9.06
N TYR A 179 -11.43 -10.06 9.27
CA TYR A 179 -10.99 -11.21 8.51
C TYR A 179 -11.53 -11.14 7.09
N VAL A 180 -10.67 -11.29 6.11
CA VAL A 180 -11.02 -11.35 4.69
C VAL A 180 -10.81 -12.78 4.20
N LYS A 181 -11.88 -13.41 3.68
CA LYS A 181 -11.79 -14.74 3.09
C LYS A 181 -11.05 -14.68 1.76
N GLY A 182 -9.98 -15.46 1.65
CA GLY A 182 -9.10 -15.49 0.48
C GLY A 182 -7.72 -16.00 0.83
N ALA A 183 -6.78 -15.83 -0.10
CA ALA A 183 -5.38 -16.20 0.06
C ALA A 183 -4.47 -14.99 -0.22
N ASN A 184 -3.28 -14.96 0.34
CA ASN A 184 -2.35 -13.88 0.02
C ASN A 184 -1.85 -14.00 -1.43
N LEU A 185 -1.48 -12.86 -2.02
CA LEU A 185 -1.09 -12.77 -3.42
C LEU A 185 0.12 -13.67 -3.76
N ALA A 186 1.07 -13.82 -2.83
CA ALA A 186 2.22 -14.70 -3.05
C ALA A 186 1.80 -16.17 -3.24
N ASP A 187 0.85 -16.65 -2.43
CA ASP A 187 0.31 -18.00 -2.57
C ASP A 187 -0.54 -18.15 -3.84
N CYS A 188 -1.28 -17.11 -4.23
CA CYS A 188 -2.07 -17.10 -5.46
C CYS A 188 -1.19 -17.15 -6.72
N LEU A 189 -0.03 -16.50 -6.68
CA LEU A 189 0.95 -16.53 -7.78
C LEU A 189 1.79 -17.80 -7.77
N LYS A 190 2.09 -18.33 -6.58
CA LYS A 190 3.01 -19.46 -6.39
C LYS A 190 2.49 -20.38 -5.29
N ASN A 191 2.11 -21.58 -5.61
CA ASN A 191 1.84 -22.59 -4.61
C ASN A 191 2.98 -23.63 -4.62
N PRO A 192 3.93 -23.56 -3.68
CA PRO A 192 5.06 -24.49 -3.67
C PRO A 192 4.65 -25.95 -3.44
N LYS A 193 3.46 -26.18 -2.84
CA LYS A 193 2.93 -27.54 -2.62
C LYS A 193 2.12 -28.07 -3.81
N ASN A 194 1.56 -27.18 -4.62
CA ASN A 194 0.84 -27.50 -5.84
C ASN A 194 1.14 -26.47 -6.91
N PRO A 195 2.29 -26.58 -7.60
CA PRO A 195 2.74 -25.57 -8.58
C PRO A 195 1.80 -25.45 -9.79
N ASN A 196 0.92 -26.43 -10.00
CA ASN A 196 -0.07 -26.39 -11.09
C ASN A 196 -1.36 -25.67 -10.70
N PHE A 197 -1.52 -25.37 -9.43
CA PHE A 197 -2.71 -24.69 -8.90
C PHE A 197 -2.37 -23.27 -8.48
N THR A 198 -2.62 -22.31 -9.36
CA THR A 198 -2.65 -20.89 -9.04
C THR A 198 -3.95 -20.30 -9.54
N ILE A 199 -4.66 -19.56 -8.70
CA ILE A 199 -5.93 -18.92 -9.06
C ILE A 199 -5.74 -17.75 -10.04
N LEU A 200 -4.51 -17.24 -10.18
CA LEU A 200 -4.16 -16.13 -11.05
C LEU A 200 -3.50 -16.63 -12.35
N SER A 201 -4.22 -17.50 -13.08
CA SER A 201 -3.74 -18.04 -14.35
C SER A 201 -4.19 -17.22 -15.57
N ASP A 202 -5.10 -16.24 -15.41
CA ASP A 202 -5.56 -15.39 -16.48
C ASP A 202 -5.08 -13.93 -16.32
N TRP A 203 -5.01 -13.23 -17.44
CA TRP A 203 -4.53 -11.87 -17.52
C TRP A 203 -5.45 -10.85 -16.85
N MET A 204 -6.77 -10.96 -17.07
CA MET A 204 -7.72 -9.99 -16.54
C MET A 204 -7.75 -9.99 -15.02
N SER A 205 -7.65 -11.16 -14.39
CA SER A 205 -7.52 -11.26 -12.93
C SER A 205 -6.25 -10.58 -12.42
N ARG A 206 -5.13 -10.72 -13.12
CA ARG A 206 -3.86 -10.10 -12.68
C ARG A 206 -3.87 -8.58 -12.80
N ILE A 207 -4.37 -8.05 -13.91
CA ILE A 207 -4.43 -6.60 -14.09
C ILE A 207 -5.48 -5.95 -13.17
N GLN A 208 -6.59 -6.65 -12.88
CA GLN A 208 -7.58 -6.22 -11.88
C GLN A 208 -6.93 -6.09 -10.49
N ILE A 209 -6.18 -7.10 -10.07
CA ILE A 209 -5.47 -7.08 -8.78
C ILE A 209 -4.44 -5.95 -8.75
N ALA A 210 -3.68 -5.74 -9.83
CA ALA A 210 -2.75 -4.61 -9.93
C ALA A 210 -3.46 -3.25 -9.79
N ALA A 211 -4.64 -3.10 -10.42
CA ALA A 211 -5.45 -1.90 -10.33
C ALA A 211 -6.00 -1.68 -8.92
N ASP A 212 -6.52 -2.72 -8.28
CA ASP A 212 -7.03 -2.64 -6.90
C ASP A 212 -5.95 -2.20 -5.92
N ILE A 213 -4.74 -2.76 -6.02
CA ILE A 213 -3.61 -2.40 -5.16
C ILE A 213 -3.19 -0.95 -5.42
N ALA A 214 -3.07 -0.54 -6.68
CA ALA A 214 -2.68 0.82 -7.04
C ALA A 214 -3.69 1.86 -6.53
N GLN A 215 -5.00 1.61 -6.70
CA GLN A 215 -6.06 2.49 -6.20
C GLN A 215 -6.12 2.52 -4.68
N GLY A 216 -5.92 1.36 -4.01
CA GLY A 216 -5.83 1.29 -2.56
C GLY A 216 -4.65 2.08 -2.00
N LEU A 217 -3.50 2.02 -2.65
CA LEU A 217 -2.31 2.75 -2.23
C LEU A 217 -2.40 4.25 -2.55
N ASP A 218 -3.00 4.62 -3.69
CA ASP A 218 -3.32 6.01 -4.00
C ASP A 218 -4.28 6.62 -2.96
N TYR A 219 -5.31 5.86 -2.55
CA TYR A 219 -6.20 6.28 -1.48
C TYR A 219 -5.44 6.56 -0.18
N ILE A 220 -4.51 5.69 0.23
CA ILE A 220 -3.69 5.87 1.43
C ILE A 220 -2.84 7.13 1.34
N HIS A 221 -2.23 7.40 0.18
CA HIS A 221 -1.31 8.51 -0.02
C HIS A 221 -2.02 9.87 -0.18
N ASN A 222 -3.22 9.90 -0.82
CA ASN A 222 -3.78 11.15 -1.32
C ASN A 222 -5.25 11.39 -0.94
N SER A 223 -6.04 10.35 -0.64
CA SER A 223 -7.51 10.46 -0.66
C SER A 223 -8.19 10.08 0.66
N THR A 224 -7.46 9.94 1.76
CA THR A 224 -8.04 9.62 3.07
C THR A 224 -8.97 10.73 3.62
N GLY A 225 -9.02 11.89 2.96
CA GLY A 225 -9.81 13.05 3.39
C GLY A 225 -9.26 13.75 4.63
N LEU A 226 -8.03 13.43 5.01
CA LEU A 226 -7.36 13.92 6.19
C LEU A 226 -6.20 14.83 5.78
N GLU A 227 -5.88 15.81 6.62
CA GLU A 227 -4.74 16.70 6.39
C GLU A 227 -3.42 15.94 6.35
N LYS A 228 -3.36 14.79 7.04
CA LYS A 228 -2.16 13.96 7.12
C LYS A 228 -2.15 12.89 6.02
N LYS A 229 -1.09 12.87 5.24
CA LYS A 229 -0.79 11.79 4.29
C LYS A 229 -0.21 10.60 5.04
N PHE A 230 -0.71 9.39 4.74
CA PHE A 230 -0.26 8.16 5.37
C PHE A 230 0.77 7.42 4.52
N ILE A 231 1.70 6.76 5.18
CA ILE A 231 2.67 5.83 4.60
C ILE A 231 2.28 4.44 5.06
N HIS A 232 2.25 3.48 4.13
CA HIS A 232 1.86 2.11 4.46
C HIS A 232 3.03 1.31 5.07
N ASN A 233 4.22 1.41 4.52
CA ASN A 233 5.50 0.79 4.94
C ASN A 233 5.54 -0.76 4.96
N HIS A 234 4.44 -1.44 4.59
CA HIS A 234 4.34 -2.91 4.65
C HIS A 234 3.84 -3.52 3.34
N ILE A 235 3.99 -2.83 2.20
CA ILE A 235 3.58 -3.34 0.89
C ILE A 235 4.48 -4.51 0.47
N LYS A 236 3.87 -5.66 0.24
CA LYS A 236 4.48 -6.89 -0.31
C LYS A 236 3.39 -7.88 -0.68
N SER A 237 3.67 -8.86 -1.52
CA SER A 237 2.67 -9.83 -1.99
C SER A 237 2.00 -10.64 -0.85
N THR A 238 2.69 -10.88 0.26
CA THR A 238 2.11 -11.54 1.44
C THR A 238 1.22 -10.65 2.30
N SER A 239 1.22 -9.32 2.07
CA SER A 239 0.35 -8.34 2.74
C SER A 239 -0.88 -7.96 1.91
N ILE A 240 -1.13 -8.66 0.83
CA ILE A 240 -2.25 -8.44 -0.08
C ILE A 240 -3.09 -9.71 -0.10
N ILE A 241 -4.37 -9.63 0.20
CA ILE A 241 -5.31 -10.74 0.13
C ILE A 241 -6.09 -10.65 -1.18
N VAL A 242 -6.06 -11.73 -1.94
CA VAL A 242 -6.93 -11.95 -3.09
C VAL A 242 -8.19 -12.64 -2.58
N THR A 243 -9.36 -12.01 -2.79
CA THR A 243 -10.62 -12.47 -2.20
C THR A 243 -11.22 -13.64 -3.00
N GLU A 244 -11.86 -14.57 -2.29
CA GLU A 244 -12.66 -15.62 -2.88
C GLU A 244 -14.07 -15.08 -3.22
N SER A 245 -14.21 -14.35 -4.32
CA SER A 245 -15.49 -13.85 -4.82
C SER A 245 -15.62 -14.18 -6.31
N SER A 246 -16.80 -13.95 -6.89
CA SER A 246 -17.04 -14.15 -8.33
C SER A 246 -16.09 -13.30 -9.21
N SER A 247 -15.68 -12.15 -8.70
CA SER A 247 -14.59 -11.34 -9.24
C SER A 247 -13.42 -11.37 -8.24
N LEU A 248 -12.22 -11.76 -8.68
CA LEU A 248 -11.02 -11.73 -7.86
C LEU A 248 -10.60 -10.28 -7.62
N ASN A 249 -10.75 -9.81 -6.39
CA ASN A 249 -10.34 -8.47 -5.97
C ASN A 249 -9.20 -8.55 -4.98
N ALA A 250 -8.39 -7.49 -4.90
CA ALA A 250 -7.31 -7.41 -3.94
C ALA A 250 -7.63 -6.47 -2.77
N LYS A 251 -7.17 -6.84 -1.57
CA LYS A 251 -7.22 -5.99 -0.39
C LYS A 251 -5.85 -5.90 0.25
N ILE A 252 -5.37 -4.68 0.43
CA ILE A 252 -4.15 -4.38 1.16
C ILE A 252 -4.42 -4.53 2.65
N CYS A 253 -3.60 -5.32 3.34
CA CYS A 253 -3.66 -5.53 4.78
C CYS A 253 -2.72 -4.59 5.52
N HIS A 254 -2.94 -4.41 6.82
CA HIS A 254 -2.06 -3.65 7.73
C HIS A 254 -2.06 -2.13 7.54
N PHE A 255 -3.04 -1.55 6.85
CA PHE A 255 -3.17 -0.09 6.80
C PHE A 255 -3.25 0.50 8.21
N GLY A 256 -2.46 1.55 8.46
CA GLY A 256 -2.35 2.23 9.74
C GLY A 256 -1.38 1.58 10.74
N THR A 257 -0.89 0.36 10.49
CA THR A 257 0.06 -0.32 11.39
C THR A 257 1.32 0.50 11.60
N ALA A 258 1.93 1.02 10.55
CA ALA A 258 3.18 1.80 10.63
C ALA A 258 3.00 3.05 11.50
N GLU A 259 1.90 3.77 11.31
CA GLU A 259 1.55 4.96 12.09
C GLU A 259 1.31 4.62 13.57
N LEU A 260 0.50 3.58 13.85
CA LEU A 260 0.16 3.19 15.21
C LEU A 260 1.33 2.57 15.98
N CYS A 261 2.30 1.99 15.29
CA CYS A 261 3.52 1.44 15.90
C CYS A 261 4.66 2.46 16.02
N GLY A 262 4.49 3.70 15.50
CA GLY A 262 5.52 4.73 15.50
C GLY A 262 6.67 4.44 14.53
N GLU A 263 6.37 3.86 13.36
CA GLU A 263 7.37 3.54 12.34
C GLU A 263 7.58 4.69 11.33
N THR A 264 6.64 5.64 11.27
CA THR A 264 6.61 6.74 10.29
C THR A 264 6.97 8.10 10.89
N ASP A 265 7.27 8.17 12.18
CA ASP A 265 7.61 9.44 12.84
C ASP A 265 9.00 9.90 12.46
N SER A 266 9.07 10.90 11.60
CA SER A 266 10.28 11.63 11.20
C SER A 266 10.86 12.57 12.28
N SER A 267 10.26 12.63 13.47
CA SER A 267 10.77 13.43 14.60
C SER A 267 12.02 12.85 15.28
N LEU A 268 12.53 11.74 14.78
CA LEU A 268 13.88 11.27 15.06
C LEU A 268 14.86 11.97 14.10
N GLU A 269 14.94 13.30 14.17
CA GLU A 269 16.16 14.02 13.77
C GLU A 269 17.30 13.32 14.53
N PRO A 270 18.34 12.87 13.84
CA PRO A 270 19.50 12.35 14.51
C PRO A 270 20.07 13.52 15.32
N ASP A 271 19.83 13.48 16.65
CA ASP A 271 20.42 14.43 17.58
C ASP A 271 21.93 14.40 17.36
N SER A 272 22.41 15.39 16.61
CA SER A 272 23.80 15.53 16.17
C SER A 272 24.80 15.70 17.32
N SER A 273 24.32 15.66 18.57
CA SER A 273 25.12 15.86 19.79
C SER A 273 25.50 14.56 20.50
N LYS A 274 25.01 13.38 20.07
CA LYS A 274 25.39 12.10 20.68
C LYS A 274 26.00 11.15 19.66
N SER A 275 27.31 11.24 19.49
CA SER A 275 28.14 10.30 18.75
C SER A 275 28.18 8.92 19.47
N SER A 276 27.09 8.19 19.46
CA SER A 276 27.10 6.75 19.62
C SER A 276 26.34 6.17 18.45
N SER A 277 27.00 5.35 17.65
CA SER A 277 26.45 4.60 16.52
C SER A 277 25.31 3.69 16.99
N ARG A 278 24.14 4.28 17.27
CA ARG A 278 22.92 3.52 17.42
C ARG A 278 22.51 3.11 16.00
N PHE A 279 22.85 1.89 15.63
CA PHE A 279 22.26 1.23 14.49
C PHE A 279 20.75 1.34 14.62
N VAL A 280 20.13 2.18 13.79
CA VAL A 280 18.67 2.27 13.71
C VAL A 280 18.21 0.91 13.20
N LYS A 281 17.69 0.09 14.10
CA LYS A 281 17.20 -1.23 13.78
C LYS A 281 15.84 -1.08 13.11
N PHE A 282 15.84 -0.89 11.79
CA PHE A 282 14.61 -0.89 11.00
C PHE A 282 14.28 -2.32 10.54
N GLU A 283 13.01 -2.60 10.37
CA GLU A 283 12.50 -3.89 9.92
C GLU A 283 11.90 -3.74 8.53
N GLY A 284 12.35 -4.56 7.61
CA GLY A 284 11.82 -4.61 6.25
C GLY A 284 11.99 -6.01 5.65
N THR A 285 11.23 -6.29 4.62
CA THR A 285 11.33 -7.55 3.87
C THR A 285 12.28 -7.36 2.70
N ARG A 286 13.36 -8.14 2.67
CA ARG A 286 14.31 -8.09 1.56
C ARG A 286 13.63 -8.28 0.23
N GLY A 287 14.02 -7.48 -0.76
CA GLY A 287 13.44 -7.48 -2.09
C GLY A 287 12.35 -6.42 -2.30
N TYR A 288 11.74 -5.89 -1.21
CA TYR A 288 10.73 -4.82 -1.29
C TYR A 288 11.23 -3.47 -0.75
N MET A 289 12.35 -3.47 -0.04
CA MET A 289 12.92 -2.25 0.53
C MET A 289 13.62 -1.42 -0.54
N SER A 290 13.24 -0.16 -0.64
CA SER A 290 13.89 0.81 -1.52
C SER A 290 15.33 1.14 -1.06
N PRO A 291 16.22 1.59 -1.96
CA PRO A 291 17.61 1.91 -1.60
C PRO A 291 17.74 2.94 -0.47
N GLU A 292 16.95 4.02 -0.53
CA GLU A 292 16.95 5.07 0.49
C GLU A 292 16.44 4.55 1.84
N PHE A 293 15.39 3.70 1.85
CA PHE A 293 14.92 3.08 3.09
C PHE A 293 15.95 2.15 3.70
N GLN A 294 16.71 1.41 2.88
CA GLN A 294 17.81 0.56 3.36
C GLN A 294 18.93 1.37 3.98
N SER A 295 19.20 2.59 3.50
CA SER A 295 20.28 3.46 3.99
C SER A 295 19.87 4.29 5.20
N THR A 296 18.64 4.82 5.22
CA THR A 296 18.18 5.76 6.25
C THR A 296 17.28 5.13 7.30
N GLY A 297 16.57 4.06 6.97
CA GLY A 297 15.51 3.47 7.80
C GLY A 297 14.23 4.30 7.86
N VAL A 298 14.14 5.39 7.07
CA VAL A 298 12.97 6.29 7.04
C VAL A 298 12.02 5.87 5.92
N ALA A 299 10.79 5.50 6.30
CA ALA A 299 9.74 5.18 5.36
C ALA A 299 9.14 6.46 4.74
N THR A 300 8.87 6.42 3.43
CA THR A 300 8.28 7.52 2.66
C THR A 300 7.20 7.00 1.71
N HIS A 301 6.38 7.89 1.13
CA HIS A 301 5.46 7.52 0.05
C HIS A 301 6.22 6.92 -1.14
N LYS A 302 7.42 7.41 -1.44
CA LYS A 302 8.26 6.91 -2.54
C LYS A 302 8.84 5.51 -2.24
N SER A 303 9.03 5.15 -0.96
CA SER A 303 9.38 3.78 -0.58
C SER A 303 8.20 2.81 -0.74
N ASP A 304 6.95 3.26 -0.52
CA ASP A 304 5.75 2.46 -0.83
C ASP A 304 5.58 2.26 -2.34
N VAL A 305 5.83 3.30 -3.16
CA VAL A 305 5.83 3.21 -4.63
C VAL A 305 6.85 2.17 -5.12
N TYR A 306 8.05 2.17 -4.56
CA TYR A 306 9.06 1.17 -4.88
C TYR A 306 8.57 -0.25 -4.54
N ALA A 307 8.03 -0.45 -3.35
CA ALA A 307 7.49 -1.75 -2.93
C ALA A 307 6.33 -2.22 -3.82
N PHE A 308 5.46 -1.29 -4.25
CA PHE A 308 4.41 -1.55 -5.23
C PHE A 308 5.00 -1.97 -6.59
N GLY A 309 6.04 -1.30 -7.07
CA GLY A 309 6.76 -1.68 -8.29
C GLY A 309 7.21 -3.14 -8.25
N VAL A 310 7.80 -3.59 -7.13
CA VAL A 310 8.18 -5.00 -6.93
C VAL A 310 6.97 -5.92 -7.02
N VAL A 311 5.87 -5.59 -6.34
CA VAL A 311 4.61 -6.39 -6.39
C VAL A 311 4.07 -6.48 -7.81
N LEU A 312 4.12 -5.39 -8.58
CA LEU A 312 3.68 -5.38 -9.97
C LEU A 312 4.53 -6.35 -10.83
N LEU A 313 5.84 -6.38 -10.63
CA LEU A 313 6.71 -7.35 -11.31
C LEU A 313 6.41 -8.80 -10.89
N GLU A 314 6.09 -9.07 -9.61
CA GLU A 314 5.64 -10.39 -9.17
C GLU A 314 4.34 -10.82 -9.87
N ILE A 315 3.37 -9.90 -10.02
CA ILE A 315 2.10 -10.14 -10.71
C ILE A 315 2.34 -10.54 -12.19
N LEU A 316 3.28 -9.89 -12.85
CA LEU A 316 3.58 -10.14 -14.27
C LEU A 316 4.38 -11.42 -14.49
N SER A 317 5.43 -11.62 -13.70
CA SER A 317 6.37 -12.74 -13.89
C SER A 317 5.99 -14.02 -13.14
N GLY A 318 5.20 -13.92 -12.06
CA GLY A 318 4.96 -15.02 -11.13
C GLY A 318 6.21 -15.42 -10.32
N GLU A 319 7.28 -14.64 -10.38
CA GLU A 319 8.55 -14.92 -9.68
C GLU A 319 8.63 -14.21 -8.33
N GLU A 320 9.50 -14.68 -7.44
CA GLU A 320 9.82 -14.03 -6.17
C GLU A 320 10.78 -12.87 -6.37
N PRO A 321 10.70 -11.82 -5.53
CA PRO A 321 11.58 -10.64 -5.67
C PRO A 321 13.07 -10.99 -5.61
N LEU A 322 13.41 -11.97 -4.76
CA LEU A 322 14.78 -12.44 -4.59
C LEU A 322 14.80 -13.97 -4.45
N LYS A 323 15.64 -14.60 -5.24
CA LYS A 323 15.96 -16.03 -5.15
C LYS A 323 17.45 -16.21 -4.93
N TYR A 324 17.82 -17.30 -4.28
CA TYR A 324 19.19 -17.72 -4.14
C TYR A 324 19.35 -19.05 -4.89
N ARG A 325 20.21 -19.06 -5.91
CA ARG A 325 20.56 -20.27 -6.66
C ARG A 325 21.95 -20.73 -6.23
N GLN A 326 22.11 -22.01 -6.05
CA GLN A 326 23.41 -22.58 -5.84
C GLN A 326 24.10 -22.83 -7.19
N GLU A 327 25.19 -22.14 -7.45
CA GLU A 327 26.02 -22.30 -8.65
C GLU A 327 27.47 -22.54 -8.22
N ASN A 328 28.05 -23.63 -8.67
CA ASN A 328 29.45 -24.00 -8.37
C ASN A 328 29.81 -23.97 -6.86
N GLY A 329 28.88 -24.41 -6.00
CA GLY A 329 29.07 -24.39 -4.53
C GLY A 329 28.80 -23.03 -3.86
N ASN A 330 28.57 -21.95 -4.60
CA ASN A 330 28.26 -20.61 -4.09
C ASN A 330 26.77 -20.29 -4.25
N TYR A 331 26.24 -19.48 -3.34
CA TYR A 331 24.86 -18.95 -3.47
C TYR A 331 24.90 -17.64 -4.25
N VAL A 332 24.34 -17.65 -5.46
CA VAL A 332 24.18 -16.47 -6.30
C VAL A 332 22.79 -15.87 -6.04
N ARG A 333 22.75 -14.57 -5.79
CA ARG A 333 21.50 -13.82 -5.65
C ARG A 333 20.92 -13.53 -7.05
N VAL A 334 19.68 -13.93 -7.26
CA VAL A 334 18.93 -13.62 -8.47
C VAL A 334 17.83 -12.63 -8.12
N SER A 335 17.90 -11.43 -8.69
CA SER A 335 16.94 -10.35 -8.47
C SER A 335 15.90 -10.33 -9.59
N LEU A 336 14.61 -10.23 -9.21
CA LEU A 336 13.53 -10.04 -10.17
C LEU A 336 13.68 -8.70 -10.91
N ILE A 337 14.10 -7.64 -10.20
CA ILE A 337 14.31 -6.31 -10.79
C ILE A 337 15.37 -6.35 -11.88
N GLU A 338 16.51 -7.00 -11.63
CA GLU A 338 17.60 -7.14 -12.60
C GLU A 338 17.14 -7.89 -13.86
N LYS A 339 16.42 -9.01 -13.68
CA LYS A 339 15.84 -9.78 -14.80
C LYS A 339 14.84 -8.98 -15.61
N THR A 340 13.99 -8.18 -14.92
CA THR A 340 13.00 -7.35 -15.61
C THR A 340 13.67 -6.25 -16.42
N ARG A 341 14.70 -5.61 -15.85
CA ARG A 341 15.49 -4.58 -16.55
C ARG A 341 16.08 -5.15 -17.83
N GLU A 342 16.73 -6.31 -17.75
CA GLU A 342 17.26 -7.01 -18.93
C GLU A 342 16.18 -7.33 -19.98
N ALA A 343 15.00 -7.81 -19.52
CA ALA A 343 13.89 -8.11 -20.41
C ALA A 343 13.31 -6.88 -21.10
N VAL A 344 13.18 -5.76 -20.39
CA VAL A 344 12.67 -4.48 -20.94
C VAL A 344 13.68 -3.89 -21.92
N ASP A 345 14.96 -3.87 -21.58
CA ASP A 345 16.02 -3.27 -22.40
C ASP A 345 16.29 -4.07 -23.69
N SER A 346 16.16 -5.40 -23.63
CA SER A 346 16.33 -6.28 -24.78
C SER A 346 15.07 -6.47 -25.64
N GLY A 347 13.91 -5.89 -25.25
CA GLY A 347 12.61 -6.16 -25.89
C GLY A 347 12.11 -7.60 -25.66
N GLY A 348 12.61 -8.28 -24.64
CA GLY A 348 12.31 -9.67 -24.34
C GLY A 348 11.20 -9.87 -23.31
N VAL A 349 10.32 -8.89 -23.07
CA VAL A 349 9.28 -8.94 -22.03
C VAL A 349 8.40 -10.18 -22.17
N ARG A 350 8.01 -10.57 -23.38
CA ARG A 350 7.22 -11.78 -23.62
C ARG A 350 7.86 -13.05 -23.05
N ARG A 351 9.19 -13.21 -23.15
CA ARG A 351 9.91 -14.38 -22.60
C ARG A 351 10.01 -14.36 -21.08
N TRP A 352 9.98 -13.16 -20.51
CA TRP A 352 10.05 -12.94 -19.05
C TRP A 352 8.69 -13.10 -18.39
N MET A 353 7.58 -12.86 -19.08
CA MET A 353 6.23 -13.04 -18.57
C MET A 353 5.97 -14.46 -18.04
N ASP A 354 5.08 -14.56 -17.08
CA ASP A 354 4.67 -15.83 -16.49
C ASP A 354 4.08 -16.77 -17.56
N ARG A 355 4.71 -17.93 -17.77
CA ARG A 355 4.28 -18.91 -18.77
C ARG A 355 2.88 -19.50 -18.53
N ARG A 356 2.35 -19.38 -17.29
CA ARG A 356 0.99 -19.82 -16.96
C ARG A 356 -0.09 -18.98 -17.61
N LEU A 357 0.24 -17.77 -18.04
CA LEU A 357 -0.64 -16.92 -18.86
C LEU A 357 -0.81 -17.46 -20.29
N LYS A 358 -0.03 -18.46 -20.72
CA LYS A 358 -0.13 -19.14 -22.02
C LYS A 358 -0.18 -18.20 -23.22
N ASP A 359 0.52 -17.07 -23.14
CA ASP A 359 0.50 -15.98 -24.13
C ASP A 359 -0.91 -15.39 -24.42
N SER A 360 -1.87 -15.61 -23.52
CA SER A 360 -3.23 -15.07 -23.61
C SER A 360 -3.33 -13.72 -22.90
N TYR A 361 -2.63 -12.72 -23.46
CA TYR A 361 -2.62 -11.35 -22.96
C TYR A 361 -2.20 -10.36 -24.07
N PRO A 362 -2.59 -9.09 -24.00
CA PRO A 362 -2.12 -8.06 -24.95
C PRO A 362 -0.65 -7.71 -24.67
N GLU A 363 0.24 -8.10 -25.57
CA GLU A 363 1.70 -7.96 -25.41
C GLU A 363 2.11 -6.50 -25.16
N GLU A 364 1.54 -5.55 -25.92
CA GLU A 364 1.82 -4.13 -25.74
C GLU A 364 1.44 -3.60 -24.34
N VAL A 365 0.33 -4.09 -23.78
CA VAL A 365 -0.10 -3.69 -22.44
C VAL A 365 0.82 -4.30 -21.38
N ALA A 366 1.21 -5.55 -21.55
CA ALA A 366 2.16 -6.22 -20.65
C ALA A 366 3.52 -5.50 -20.63
N GLU A 367 4.01 -5.07 -21.80
CA GLU A 367 5.24 -4.29 -21.89
C GLU A 367 5.11 -2.92 -21.21
N LYS A 368 4.00 -2.20 -21.44
CA LYS A 368 3.73 -0.91 -20.76
C LYS A 368 3.67 -1.08 -19.24
N LEU A 369 3.09 -2.18 -18.73
CA LEU A 369 3.05 -2.47 -17.28
C LEU A 369 4.44 -2.82 -16.73
N ALA A 370 5.25 -3.59 -17.47
CA ALA A 370 6.62 -3.89 -17.04
C ALA A 370 7.47 -2.61 -16.95
N ARG A 371 7.37 -1.71 -17.94
CA ARG A 371 8.02 -0.40 -17.93
C ARG A 371 7.55 0.47 -16.77
N LEU A 372 6.25 0.53 -16.53
CA LEU A 372 5.67 1.24 -15.37
C LEU A 372 6.21 0.69 -14.04
N GLY A 373 6.32 -0.63 -13.92
CA GLY A 373 6.96 -1.26 -12.76
C GLY A 373 8.41 -0.80 -12.59
N MET A 374 9.17 -0.71 -13.67
CA MET A 374 10.55 -0.22 -13.63
C MET A 374 10.65 1.28 -13.30
N GLU A 375 9.71 2.12 -13.75
CA GLU A 375 9.62 3.53 -13.34
C GLU A 375 9.39 3.67 -11.82
N CYS A 376 8.53 2.81 -11.24
CA CYS A 376 8.33 2.77 -9.77
C CYS A 376 9.59 2.32 -9.01
N LEU A 377 10.52 1.63 -9.67
CA LEU A 377 11.74 1.05 -9.09
C LEU A 377 13.00 1.89 -9.38
N ASP A 378 12.85 3.14 -9.82
CA ASP A 378 14.00 4.04 -9.99
C ASP A 378 14.79 4.15 -8.67
N GLU A 379 16.12 4.17 -8.78
CA GLU A 379 16.99 4.28 -7.60
C GLU A 379 16.83 5.63 -6.91
N ASP A 380 16.57 6.69 -7.70
CA ASP A 380 16.28 8.04 -7.23
C ASP A 380 14.78 8.13 -6.86
N PRO A 381 14.42 8.33 -5.59
CA PRO A 381 13.02 8.43 -5.17
C PRO A 381 12.26 9.58 -5.84
N GLU A 382 12.94 10.68 -6.21
CA GLU A 382 12.29 11.83 -6.85
C GLU A 382 11.88 11.55 -8.29
N LYS A 383 12.49 10.56 -8.96
CA LYS A 383 12.11 10.13 -10.30
C LYS A 383 10.96 9.15 -10.32
N ARG A 384 10.65 8.52 -9.17
CA ARG A 384 9.51 7.61 -9.09
C ARG A 384 8.21 8.40 -9.23
N PRO A 385 7.22 7.90 -9.99
CA PRO A 385 5.91 8.54 -10.10
C PRO A 385 5.18 8.54 -8.76
N ASP A 386 4.13 9.36 -8.64
CA ASP A 386 3.21 9.31 -7.51
C ASP A 386 2.11 8.28 -7.75
N MET A 387 1.51 7.72 -6.67
CA MET A 387 0.51 6.66 -6.80
C MET A 387 -0.74 7.10 -7.55
N ASN A 388 -1.13 8.38 -7.50
CA ASN A 388 -2.24 8.90 -8.30
C ASN A 388 -1.98 8.70 -9.80
N TRP A 389 -0.79 9.06 -10.27
CA TRP A 389 -0.41 8.85 -11.66
C TRP A 389 -0.33 7.36 -12.02
N VAL A 390 0.27 6.54 -11.14
CA VAL A 390 0.39 5.08 -11.33
C VAL A 390 -0.99 4.43 -11.42
N ALA A 391 -1.90 4.74 -10.49
CA ALA A 391 -3.25 4.20 -10.46
C ALA A 391 -4.05 4.58 -11.73
N GLY A 392 -3.95 5.85 -12.16
CA GLY A 392 -4.56 6.30 -13.40
C GLY A 392 -4.01 5.56 -14.63
N ARG A 393 -2.68 5.33 -14.67
CA ARG A 393 -2.04 4.61 -15.76
C ARG A 393 -2.47 3.15 -15.82
N ILE A 394 -2.51 2.45 -14.68
CA ILE A 394 -2.96 1.05 -14.59
C ILE A 394 -4.44 0.93 -14.95
N SER A 395 -5.29 1.85 -14.50
CA SER A 395 -6.72 1.87 -14.84
C SER A 395 -6.92 1.98 -16.35
N LYS A 396 -6.14 2.82 -17.05
CA LYS A 396 -6.16 2.90 -18.50
C LYS A 396 -5.74 1.58 -19.16
N LEU A 397 -4.66 0.97 -18.69
CA LEU A 397 -4.17 -0.31 -19.20
C LEU A 397 -5.15 -1.47 -18.93
N TYR A 398 -5.89 -1.40 -17.84
CA TYR A 398 -7.00 -2.33 -17.56
C TYR A 398 -8.09 -2.24 -18.62
N LEU A 399 -8.54 -1.03 -18.99
CA LEU A 399 -9.53 -0.81 -20.03
C LEU A 399 -9.01 -1.24 -21.43
N GLU A 400 -7.73 -0.99 -21.74
CA GLU A 400 -7.09 -1.50 -22.96
C GLU A 400 -7.11 -3.04 -23.01
N SER A 401 -6.86 -3.70 -21.87
CA SER A 401 -6.92 -5.16 -21.74
C SER A 401 -8.33 -5.71 -21.88
N GLN A 402 -9.32 -5.05 -21.30
CA GLN A 402 -10.72 -5.42 -21.43
C GLN A 402 -11.17 -5.38 -22.90
N SER A 403 -10.87 -4.28 -23.60
CA SER A 403 -11.18 -4.13 -25.02
C SER A 403 -10.47 -5.20 -25.88
N TRP A 404 -9.26 -5.59 -25.51
CA TRP A 404 -8.54 -6.68 -26.17
C TRP A 404 -9.25 -8.03 -25.95
N THR A 405 -9.65 -8.32 -24.71
CA THR A 405 -10.38 -9.58 -24.37
C THR A 405 -11.71 -9.70 -25.12
N GLU A 406 -12.46 -8.59 -25.21
CA GLU A 406 -13.73 -8.54 -25.95
C GLU A 406 -13.52 -8.83 -27.45
N LYS A 407 -12.48 -8.26 -28.07
CA LYS A 407 -12.13 -8.50 -29.46
C LYS A 407 -11.71 -9.96 -29.70
N MET A 408 -10.92 -10.54 -28.78
CA MET A 408 -10.47 -11.93 -28.91
C MET A 408 -11.63 -12.92 -28.71
N GLY A 409 -12.58 -12.64 -27.80
CA GLY A 409 -13.76 -13.44 -27.57
C GLY A 409 -14.79 -13.38 -28.72
N SER A 410 -14.72 -12.36 -29.57
CA SER A 410 -15.59 -12.21 -30.75
C SER A 410 -15.03 -12.86 -32.02
N LEU A 411 -13.80 -13.39 -31.98
CA LEU A 411 -13.22 -14.12 -33.13
C LEU A 411 -13.90 -15.48 -33.28
N PRO A 412 -14.27 -15.91 -34.53
CA PRO A 412 -14.81 -17.24 -34.77
C PRO A 412 -13.83 -18.32 -34.27
N SER A 413 -14.38 -19.39 -33.67
CA SER A 413 -13.61 -20.52 -33.10
C SER A 413 -12.74 -21.28 -34.12
N ASP A 414 -12.89 -21.00 -35.41
CA ASP A 414 -12.16 -21.65 -36.50
C ASP A 414 -10.78 -20.97 -36.83
N PHE A 415 -10.46 -19.88 -36.16
CA PHE A 415 -9.11 -19.28 -36.27
C PHE A 415 -8.13 -20.00 -35.37
N SER A 416 -7.53 -21.07 -35.89
CA SER A 416 -6.35 -21.67 -35.29
C SER A 416 -5.14 -20.76 -35.55
N VAL A 417 -4.78 -19.95 -34.56
CA VAL A 417 -3.53 -19.20 -34.60
C VAL A 417 -2.39 -20.18 -34.40
N SER A 418 -1.67 -20.50 -35.48
CA SER A 418 -0.42 -21.25 -35.39
C SER A 418 0.61 -20.38 -34.63
N MET A 419 0.78 -20.67 -33.34
CA MET A 419 1.79 -20.03 -32.52
C MET A 419 3.15 -20.59 -32.87
N ALA A 420 4.07 -19.73 -33.30
CA ALA A 420 5.46 -20.12 -33.46
C ALA A 420 6.04 -20.62 -32.11
N PRO A 421 6.81 -21.69 -32.12
CA PRO A 421 7.41 -22.20 -30.88
C PRO A 421 8.38 -21.16 -30.30
N ARG A 422 8.39 -21.03 -29.00
CA ARG A 422 9.26 -20.14 -28.22
C ARG A 422 10.72 -20.58 -28.30
#